data_ea526c9b1c0a16ff66fdab3d18a0fa96
#
_entry.id   ea526c9b1c0a16ff66fdab3d18a0fa96
#
_cell.length_a   1.000
_cell.length_b   1.000
_cell.length_c   1.000
_cell.angle_alpha   90.00
_cell.angle_beta   90.00
_cell.angle_gamma   90.00
#
_symmetry.space_group_name_H-M   'P 1'
#
loop_
_entity.id
_entity.type
_entity.pdbx_description
1 polymer ?
#
loop_
_entity_poly.entity_id
_entity_poly.type
_entity_poly.pdbx_seq_one_letter_code
_entity_poly.pdbx_strand_id
1 'polypeptide(L)'
;MGLVGLSIIHHPAQAYEDGVWIDVDTSEHMLLVMRGDSVQAVFKNVAIGRYGTTWSKVTKDDKTPLGSFRIGWVNEKSRYYRFYGLNYPNLDTAKRALEENRINEETWFSILRAKSMGKSPPQNTPLGGHIGIHGIGSGDREIHHKYNWTNGCIALTNEQIDQLDKWIKPGVLVNIR
;
A
#
# COMPACT_ATOMS: atom_id res chain seq x y z
N MET A 1 1.49 27.69 29.63
CA MET A 1 1.40 26.23 29.77
C MET A 1 0.33 25.76 28.80
N GLY A 2 0.75 25.34 27.61
CA GLY A 2 -0.15 24.84 26.57
C GLY A 2 -0.16 23.32 26.56
N LEU A 3 -1.32 22.74 26.85
CA LEU A 3 -1.58 21.31 26.70
C LEU A 3 -1.64 20.97 25.20
N VAL A 4 -0.64 20.27 24.69
CA VAL A 4 -0.69 19.66 23.37
C VAL A 4 -1.61 18.43 23.47
N GLY A 5 -2.82 18.57 22.94
CA GLY A 5 -3.76 17.46 22.86
C GLY A 5 -3.26 16.39 21.88
N LEU A 6 -2.87 15.22 22.41
CA LEU A 6 -2.63 14.03 21.61
C LEU A 6 -3.98 13.56 21.04
N SER A 7 -4.22 13.77 19.75
CA SER A 7 -5.35 13.15 19.06
C SER A 7 -5.14 11.65 18.98
N ILE A 8 -5.83 10.88 19.82
CA ILE A 8 -5.89 9.42 19.72
C ILE A 8 -6.74 9.09 18.49
N ILE A 9 -6.11 8.69 17.41
CA ILE A 9 -6.79 8.17 16.23
C ILE A 9 -7.31 6.78 16.58
N HIS A 10 -8.62 6.67 16.85
CA HIS A 10 -9.29 5.38 17.00
C HIS A 10 -9.32 4.65 15.65
N HIS A 11 -8.43 3.70 15.46
CA HIS A 11 -8.54 2.73 14.37
C HIS A 11 -9.48 1.60 14.82
N PRO A 12 -10.44 1.16 13.97
CA PRO A 12 -11.27 0.01 14.30
C PRO A 12 -10.36 -1.22 14.48
N ALA A 13 -10.41 -1.82 15.65
CA ALA A 13 -9.67 -3.02 16.00
C ALA A 13 -10.15 -4.20 15.14
N GLN A 14 -9.60 -4.38 13.94
CA GLN A 14 -9.77 -5.59 13.18
C GLN A 14 -8.66 -6.55 13.64
N ALA A 15 -9.06 -7.65 14.29
CA ALA A 15 -8.15 -8.65 14.85
C ALA A 15 -7.16 -9.15 13.77
N TYR A 16 -5.87 -8.90 13.98
CA TYR A 16 -4.77 -9.43 13.19
C TYR A 16 -4.28 -10.69 13.88
N GLU A 17 -4.06 -11.78 13.15
CA GLU A 17 -3.59 -13.05 13.73
C GLU A 17 -2.32 -12.90 14.58
N ASP A 18 -1.44 -11.95 14.24
CA ASP A 18 -0.22 -11.64 15.02
C ASP A 18 -0.21 -10.19 15.55
N GLY A 19 -1.30 -9.43 15.40
CA GLY A 19 -1.37 -8.02 15.77
C GLY A 19 -0.45 -7.10 14.97
N VAL A 20 0.22 -7.61 13.92
CA VAL A 20 1.16 -6.84 13.09
C VAL A 20 0.42 -6.17 11.94
N TRP A 21 0.72 -4.89 11.71
CA TRP A 21 0.24 -4.12 10.57
C TRP A 21 1.31 -3.11 10.13
N ILE A 22 1.13 -2.56 8.95
CA ILE A 22 2.06 -1.62 8.33
C ILE A 22 1.38 -0.25 8.22
N ASP A 23 2.06 0.80 8.67
CA ASP A 23 1.68 2.18 8.46
C ASP A 23 2.67 2.85 7.50
N VAL A 24 2.16 3.36 6.38
CA VAL A 24 2.96 4.10 5.40
C VAL A 24 2.59 5.57 5.51
N ASP A 25 3.49 6.34 6.14
CA ASP A 25 3.41 7.79 6.18
C ASP A 25 4.06 8.37 4.92
N THR A 26 3.22 8.74 3.96
CA THR A 26 3.69 9.23 2.66
C THR A 26 4.24 10.65 2.73
N SER A 27 3.85 11.44 3.74
CA SER A 27 4.36 12.79 3.95
C SER A 27 5.77 12.80 4.55
N GLU A 28 6.04 11.85 5.44
CA GLU A 28 7.34 11.68 6.08
C GLU A 28 8.25 10.69 5.33
N HIS A 29 7.75 10.08 4.23
CA HIS A 29 8.48 9.04 3.48
C HIS A 29 8.97 7.91 4.38
N MET A 30 8.07 7.42 5.25
CA MET A 30 8.37 6.35 6.21
C MET A 30 7.38 5.19 6.08
N LEU A 31 7.89 4.00 6.34
CA LEU A 31 7.08 2.81 6.57
C LEU A 31 7.38 2.28 7.97
N LEU A 32 6.33 2.14 8.77
CA LEU A 32 6.41 1.64 10.13
C LEU A 32 5.79 0.24 10.21
N VAL A 33 6.44 -0.66 10.88
CA VAL A 33 5.87 -1.94 11.30
C VAL A 33 5.29 -1.74 12.70
N MET A 34 4.02 -2.00 12.84
CA MET A 34 3.27 -1.82 14.07
C MET A 34 2.83 -3.17 14.65
N ARG A 35 2.78 -3.25 15.97
CA ARG A 35 2.08 -4.32 16.71
C ARG A 35 1.15 -3.69 17.72
N GLY A 36 -0.15 -3.73 17.46
CA GLY A 36 -1.09 -2.85 18.14
C GLY A 36 -0.67 -1.40 17.94
N ASP A 37 -0.47 -0.65 19.03
CA ASP A 37 -0.02 0.75 19.01
C ASP A 37 1.51 0.92 19.14
N SER A 38 2.27 -0.19 19.19
CA SER A 38 3.71 -0.16 19.39
C SER A 38 4.47 -0.29 18.06
N VAL A 39 5.44 0.60 17.83
CA VAL A 39 6.34 0.54 16.68
C VAL A 39 7.38 -0.55 16.88
N GLN A 40 7.51 -1.48 15.94
CA GLN A 40 8.46 -2.59 15.93
C GLN A 40 9.69 -2.32 15.05
N ALA A 41 9.47 -1.62 13.94
CA ALA A 41 10.52 -1.21 13.01
C ALA A 41 10.11 0.05 12.24
N VAL A 42 11.10 0.82 11.81
CA VAL A 42 10.92 2.04 11.01
C VAL A 42 11.85 1.98 9.81
N PHE A 43 11.30 2.18 8.62
CA PHE A 43 12.02 2.29 7.36
C PHE A 43 11.84 3.70 6.82
N LYS A 44 12.94 4.41 6.62
CA LYS A 44 12.98 5.78 6.10
C LYS A 44 13.35 5.81 4.62
N ASN A 45 13.16 6.96 4.00
CA ASN A 45 13.43 7.20 2.57
C ASN A 45 12.63 6.28 1.66
N VAL A 46 11.37 6.08 1.98
CA VAL A 46 10.43 5.31 1.16
C VAL A 46 10.05 6.15 -0.05
N ALA A 47 10.21 5.61 -1.27
CA ALA A 47 9.73 6.26 -2.47
C ALA A 47 8.29 5.82 -2.80
N ILE A 48 7.49 6.77 -3.27
CA ILE A 48 6.09 6.58 -3.65
C ILE A 48 5.85 6.92 -5.12
N GLY A 49 4.60 7.03 -5.53
CA GLY A 49 4.23 7.48 -6.88
C GLY A 49 4.88 8.82 -7.25
N ARG A 50 5.43 8.91 -8.48
CA ARG A 50 6.17 10.12 -8.93
C ARG A 50 5.36 11.41 -8.87
N TYR A 51 4.04 11.32 -8.87
CA TYR A 51 3.13 12.46 -8.74
C TYR A 51 2.40 12.48 -7.39
N GLY A 52 3.01 11.87 -6.34
CA GLY A 52 2.51 11.89 -4.98
C GLY A 52 1.40 10.85 -4.73
N THR A 53 0.39 11.26 -3.97
CA THR A 53 -0.69 10.39 -3.48
C THR A 53 -2.06 10.83 -3.95
N THR A 54 -3.06 9.96 -3.82
CA THR A 54 -4.45 10.30 -4.16
C THR A 54 -5.46 9.35 -3.51
N TRP A 55 -6.63 9.87 -3.17
CA TRP A 55 -7.81 9.07 -2.85
C TRP A 55 -8.55 8.56 -4.09
N SER A 56 -8.35 9.22 -5.25
CA SER A 56 -9.09 8.98 -6.48
C SER A 56 -8.18 8.49 -7.62
N LYS A 57 -7.39 7.43 -7.31
CA LYS A 57 -6.45 6.84 -8.26
C LYS A 57 -7.15 6.34 -9.53
N VAL A 58 -6.49 6.59 -10.66
CA VAL A 58 -6.81 6.01 -11.96
C VAL A 58 -5.54 5.38 -12.59
N THR A 59 -5.73 4.55 -13.60
CA THR A 59 -4.61 3.94 -14.32
C THR A 59 -3.71 5.01 -14.95
N LYS A 60 -2.38 4.83 -14.89
CA LYS A 60 -1.34 5.74 -15.45
C LYS A 60 -1.28 7.13 -14.82
N ASP A 61 -1.88 7.36 -13.67
CA ASP A 61 -1.73 8.63 -12.94
C ASP A 61 -0.42 8.74 -12.14
N ASP A 62 0.31 7.62 -12.03
CA ASP A 62 1.57 7.48 -11.30
C ASP A 62 1.52 8.00 -9.85
N LYS A 63 0.35 7.90 -9.22
CA LYS A 63 0.10 8.28 -7.83
C LYS A 63 -0.09 7.06 -6.95
N THR A 64 0.35 7.13 -5.70
CA THR A 64 0.10 6.10 -4.69
C THR A 64 -1.32 6.26 -4.12
N PRO A 65 -2.14 5.19 -4.11
CA PRO A 65 -3.46 5.27 -3.52
C PRO A 65 -3.39 5.39 -2.00
N LEU A 66 -4.14 6.31 -1.43
CA LEU A 66 -4.37 6.40 0.02
C LEU A 66 -5.48 5.42 0.44
N GLY A 67 -5.39 4.94 1.68
CA GLY A 67 -6.38 4.05 2.27
C GLY A 67 -5.79 2.81 2.94
N SER A 68 -6.67 1.89 3.33
CA SER A 68 -6.30 0.67 4.03
C SER A 68 -6.44 -0.54 3.10
N PHE A 69 -5.36 -1.27 2.94
CA PHE A 69 -5.24 -2.42 2.05
C PHE A 69 -4.71 -3.63 2.83
N ARG A 70 -4.68 -4.80 2.19
CA ARG A 70 -3.99 -5.98 2.73
C ARG A 70 -2.99 -6.49 1.70
N ILE A 71 -1.93 -7.11 2.19
CA ILE A 71 -1.06 -7.92 1.33
C ILE A 71 -1.91 -9.07 0.77
N GLY A 72 -2.00 -9.14 -0.55
CA GLY A 72 -2.78 -10.14 -1.27
C GLY A 72 -1.93 -11.29 -1.78
N TRP A 73 -0.71 -11.00 -2.23
CA TRP A 73 0.24 -12.00 -2.76
C TRP A 73 1.68 -11.54 -2.61
N VAL A 74 2.61 -12.48 -2.77
CA VAL A 74 4.05 -12.22 -2.78
C VAL A 74 4.66 -12.76 -4.08
N ASN A 75 5.54 -11.98 -4.71
CA ASN A 75 6.38 -12.43 -5.82
C ASN A 75 7.85 -12.27 -5.43
N GLU A 76 8.48 -13.40 -5.08
CA GLU A 76 9.88 -13.44 -4.64
C GLU A 76 10.88 -13.27 -5.80
N LYS A 77 10.43 -13.45 -7.05
CA LYS A 77 11.25 -13.35 -8.26
C LYS A 77 10.89 -12.10 -9.09
N SER A 78 10.54 -11.01 -8.41
CA SER A 78 10.23 -9.74 -9.06
C SER A 78 11.50 -9.08 -9.60
N ARG A 79 11.40 -8.37 -10.74
CA ARG A 79 12.46 -7.49 -11.23
C ARG A 79 12.83 -6.38 -10.22
N TYR A 80 11.93 -6.11 -9.29
CA TYR A 80 12.13 -5.17 -8.19
C TYR A 80 12.61 -5.86 -6.90
N TYR A 81 13.35 -6.96 -7.02
CA TYR A 81 13.84 -7.81 -5.94
C TYR A 81 12.73 -8.71 -5.38
N ARG A 82 11.88 -8.20 -4.50
CA ARG A 82 10.68 -8.87 -3.96
C ARG A 82 9.51 -7.90 -4.02
N PHE A 83 8.32 -8.42 -4.29
CA PHE A 83 7.11 -7.61 -4.45
C PHE A 83 5.97 -8.18 -3.60
N TYR A 84 5.45 -7.37 -2.70
CA TYR A 84 4.28 -7.65 -1.87
C TYR A 84 3.09 -6.88 -2.44
N GLY A 85 2.27 -7.59 -3.22
CA GLY A 85 1.11 -7.01 -3.88
C GLY A 85 -0.03 -6.72 -2.92
N LEU A 86 -0.62 -5.54 -3.00
CA LEU A 86 -1.81 -5.16 -2.25
C LEU A 86 -3.08 -5.69 -2.92
N ASN A 87 -4.13 -5.90 -2.14
CA ASN A 87 -5.48 -6.21 -2.63
C ASN A 87 -6.16 -4.97 -3.26
N TYR A 88 -5.39 -4.18 -4.00
CA TYR A 88 -5.84 -3.01 -4.74
C TYR A 88 -6.31 -3.39 -6.15
N PRO A 89 -7.43 -2.78 -6.68
CA PRO A 89 -8.39 -1.97 -5.96
C PRO A 89 -9.29 -2.83 -5.05
N ASN A 90 -9.44 -2.41 -3.79
CA ASN A 90 -10.34 -3.08 -2.84
C ASN A 90 -11.78 -2.55 -2.95
N LEU A 91 -12.72 -3.10 -2.16
CA LEU A 91 -14.14 -2.68 -2.22
C LEU A 91 -14.35 -1.22 -1.87
N ASP A 92 -13.62 -0.68 -0.89
CA ASP A 92 -13.77 0.73 -0.47
C ASP A 92 -13.32 1.67 -1.59
N THR A 93 -12.20 1.35 -2.23
CA THR A 93 -11.71 2.08 -3.41
C THR A 93 -12.70 1.99 -4.58
N ALA A 94 -13.20 0.79 -4.85
CA ALA A 94 -14.12 0.57 -5.96
C ALA A 94 -15.48 1.22 -5.73
N LYS A 95 -16.02 1.18 -4.49
CA LYS A 95 -17.27 1.86 -4.13
C LYS A 95 -17.17 3.36 -4.38
N ARG A 96 -16.13 4.00 -3.84
CA ARG A 96 -15.88 5.44 -4.08
C ARG A 96 -15.75 5.74 -5.58
N ALA A 97 -15.03 4.90 -6.31
CA ALA A 97 -14.82 5.10 -7.73
C ALA A 97 -16.11 4.97 -8.56
N LEU A 98 -17.04 4.09 -8.15
CA LEU A 98 -18.36 3.98 -8.77
C LEU A 98 -19.20 5.22 -8.48
N GLU A 99 -19.23 5.69 -7.24
CA GLU A 99 -19.94 6.91 -6.83
C GLU A 99 -19.40 8.16 -7.56
N GLU A 100 -18.10 8.19 -7.86
CA GLU A 100 -17.43 9.27 -8.62
C GLU A 100 -17.45 9.05 -10.15
N ASN A 101 -18.14 8.02 -10.66
CA ASN A 101 -18.22 7.65 -12.08
C ASN A 101 -16.83 7.38 -12.73
N ARG A 102 -15.83 6.95 -11.96
CA ARG A 102 -14.51 6.54 -12.47
C ARG A 102 -14.46 5.09 -12.95
N ILE A 103 -15.44 4.28 -12.54
CA ILE A 103 -15.69 2.93 -13.04
C ILE A 103 -17.18 2.74 -13.29
N ASN A 104 -17.53 1.75 -14.11
CA ASN A 104 -18.89 1.31 -14.33
C ASN A 104 -19.27 0.14 -13.38
N GLU A 105 -20.54 -0.23 -13.38
CA GLU A 105 -21.07 -1.34 -12.60
C GLU A 105 -20.39 -2.68 -12.92
N GLU A 106 -20.05 -2.93 -14.19
CA GLU A 106 -19.37 -4.17 -14.60
C GLU A 106 -18.02 -4.31 -13.87
N THR A 107 -17.23 -3.24 -13.85
CA THR A 107 -15.96 -3.21 -13.11
C THR A 107 -16.18 -3.39 -11.61
N TRP A 108 -17.18 -2.72 -11.04
CA TRP A 108 -17.55 -2.88 -9.63
C TRP A 108 -17.91 -4.35 -9.31
N PHE A 109 -18.79 -4.97 -10.08
CA PHE A 109 -19.17 -6.36 -9.86
C PHE A 109 -18.01 -7.34 -10.02
N SER A 110 -17.07 -7.07 -10.92
CA SER A 110 -15.86 -7.91 -11.08
C SER A 110 -14.99 -7.89 -9.84
N ILE A 111 -14.81 -6.73 -9.20
CA ILE A 111 -14.03 -6.55 -7.96
C ILE A 111 -14.77 -7.22 -6.78
N LEU A 112 -16.08 -6.99 -6.68
CA LEU A 112 -16.94 -7.60 -5.66
C LEU A 112 -16.89 -9.13 -5.73
N ARG A 113 -17.01 -9.70 -6.92
CA ARG A 113 -16.94 -11.14 -7.17
C ARG A 113 -15.58 -11.72 -6.78
N ALA A 114 -14.48 -11.06 -7.14
CA ALA A 114 -13.14 -11.50 -6.73
C ALA A 114 -13.03 -11.57 -5.21
N LYS A 115 -13.52 -10.54 -4.50
CA LYS A 115 -13.53 -10.50 -3.04
C LYS A 115 -14.37 -11.63 -2.43
N SER A 116 -15.59 -11.88 -2.95
CA SER A 116 -16.47 -12.96 -2.45
C SER A 116 -15.86 -14.36 -2.64
N MET A 117 -14.98 -14.52 -3.64
CA MET A 117 -14.26 -15.76 -3.92
C MET A 117 -12.91 -15.86 -3.17
N GLY A 118 -12.57 -14.91 -2.32
CA GLY A 118 -11.27 -14.86 -1.64
C GLY A 118 -10.07 -14.65 -2.60
N LYS A 119 -10.32 -14.11 -3.78
CA LYS A 119 -9.28 -13.86 -4.81
C LYS A 119 -8.82 -12.41 -4.80
N SER A 120 -7.61 -12.20 -5.32
CA SER A 120 -7.14 -10.83 -5.63
C SER A 120 -8.05 -10.17 -6.65
N PRO A 121 -8.31 -8.86 -6.52
CA PRO A 121 -9.12 -8.13 -7.49
C PRO A 121 -8.46 -8.09 -8.87
N PRO A 122 -9.22 -7.83 -9.94
CA PRO A 122 -8.66 -7.61 -11.27
C PRO A 122 -7.61 -6.49 -11.26
N GLN A 123 -6.47 -6.73 -11.93
CA GLN A 123 -5.32 -5.83 -11.90
C GLN A 123 -5.22 -4.90 -13.12
N ASN A 124 -6.17 -4.99 -14.04
CA ASN A 124 -6.23 -4.21 -15.29
C ASN A 124 -7.51 -3.37 -15.37
N THR A 125 -7.89 -2.75 -14.27
CA THR A 125 -9.08 -1.90 -14.19
C THR A 125 -8.77 -0.45 -14.58
N PRO A 126 -9.80 0.41 -14.82
CA PRO A 126 -9.59 1.85 -14.95
C PRO A 126 -8.94 2.50 -13.74
N LEU A 127 -8.98 1.86 -12.55
CA LEU A 127 -8.29 2.31 -11.34
C LEU A 127 -6.81 1.91 -11.32
N GLY A 128 -6.35 1.17 -12.32
CA GLY A 128 -5.04 0.54 -12.34
C GLY A 128 -5.01 -0.79 -11.58
N GLY A 129 -3.83 -1.20 -11.18
CA GLY A 129 -3.54 -2.43 -10.45
C GLY A 129 -2.04 -2.55 -10.20
N HIS A 130 -1.60 -3.74 -9.74
CA HIS A 130 -0.19 -4.03 -9.44
C HIS A 130 0.44 -3.03 -8.46
N ILE A 131 -0.35 -2.53 -7.52
CA ILE A 131 0.13 -1.70 -6.42
C ILE A 131 0.66 -2.60 -5.32
N GLY A 132 1.83 -2.27 -4.79
CA GLY A 132 2.48 -3.08 -3.77
C GLY A 132 3.65 -2.38 -3.10
N ILE A 133 4.29 -3.11 -2.18
CA ILE A 133 5.55 -2.74 -1.55
C ILE A 133 6.65 -3.58 -2.21
N HIS A 134 7.77 -2.98 -2.61
CA HIS A 134 8.84 -3.70 -3.30
C HIS A 134 10.22 -3.05 -3.10
N GLY A 135 11.27 -3.77 -3.47
CA GLY A 135 12.63 -3.25 -3.47
C GLY A 135 12.94 -2.40 -4.72
N ILE A 136 14.14 -1.86 -4.77
CA ILE A 136 14.62 -1.16 -5.96
C ILE A 136 15.07 -2.12 -7.08
N GLY A 137 15.30 -3.41 -6.75
CA GLY A 137 15.90 -4.37 -7.69
C GLY A 137 17.32 -3.98 -8.07
N SER A 138 17.58 -3.84 -9.38
CA SER A 138 18.83 -3.31 -9.94
C SER A 138 18.80 -1.79 -10.14
N GLY A 139 17.80 -1.09 -9.58
CA GLY A 139 17.65 0.35 -9.71
C GLY A 139 18.73 1.15 -8.98
N ASP A 140 18.83 2.42 -9.34
CA ASP A 140 19.79 3.34 -8.77
C ASP A 140 19.35 3.83 -7.37
N ARG A 141 20.22 3.62 -6.36
CA ARG A 141 20.00 4.06 -4.97
C ARG A 141 19.95 5.57 -4.83
N GLU A 142 20.75 6.32 -5.59
CA GLU A 142 20.77 7.77 -5.54
C GLU A 142 19.43 8.35 -6.01
N ILE A 143 18.89 7.79 -7.09
CA ILE A 143 17.57 8.14 -7.61
C ILE A 143 16.51 7.81 -6.56
N HIS A 144 16.58 6.61 -5.95
CA HIS A 144 15.64 6.19 -4.92
C HIS A 144 15.62 7.13 -3.71
N HIS A 145 16.77 7.60 -3.26
CA HIS A 145 16.89 8.51 -2.12
C HIS A 145 16.43 9.95 -2.42
N LYS A 146 16.47 10.37 -3.70
CA LYS A 146 16.22 11.77 -4.08
C LYS A 146 14.82 12.01 -4.64
N TYR A 147 14.19 10.98 -5.21
CA TYR A 147 12.97 11.16 -5.99
C TYR A 147 11.92 10.11 -5.70
N ASN A 148 10.66 10.52 -5.78
CA ASN A 148 9.55 9.60 -5.98
C ASN A 148 9.54 9.16 -7.45
N TRP A 149 9.63 7.86 -7.70
CA TRP A 149 9.87 7.33 -9.05
C TRP A 149 8.91 6.22 -9.47
N THR A 150 8.04 5.77 -8.55
CA THR A 150 7.15 4.64 -8.86
C THR A 150 5.90 5.08 -9.64
N ASN A 151 5.19 4.11 -10.18
CA ASN A 151 3.89 4.34 -10.82
C ASN A 151 2.72 4.20 -9.82
N GLY A 152 3.03 4.33 -8.52
CA GLY A 152 2.05 4.25 -7.42
C GLY A 152 2.37 3.20 -6.36
N CYS A 153 3.39 2.38 -6.53
CA CYS A 153 3.89 1.46 -5.50
C CYS A 153 4.67 2.21 -4.40
N ILE A 154 4.93 1.50 -3.32
CA ILE A 154 5.80 1.90 -2.22
C ILE A 154 7.13 1.16 -2.43
N ALA A 155 8.23 1.90 -2.63
CA ALA A 155 9.54 1.30 -2.85
C ALA A 155 10.47 1.53 -1.66
N LEU A 156 11.22 0.48 -1.31
CA LEU A 156 12.27 0.45 -0.30
C LEU A 156 13.58 0.00 -0.94
N THR A 157 14.70 0.12 -0.25
CA THR A 157 15.93 -0.54 -0.71
C THR A 157 15.79 -2.07 -0.58
N ASN A 158 16.62 -2.83 -1.30
CA ASN A 158 16.56 -4.30 -1.22
C ASN A 158 16.85 -4.79 0.21
N GLU A 159 17.80 -4.16 0.90
CA GLU A 159 18.13 -4.48 2.30
C GLU A 159 16.99 -4.17 3.26
N GLN A 160 16.25 -3.09 3.02
CA GLN A 160 15.05 -2.78 3.81
C GLN A 160 13.95 -3.82 3.56
N ILE A 161 13.80 -4.31 2.32
CA ILE A 161 12.89 -5.42 1.99
C ILE A 161 13.25 -6.69 2.76
N ASP A 162 14.54 -7.06 2.84
CA ASP A 162 14.98 -8.22 3.62
C ASP A 162 14.66 -8.08 5.12
N GLN A 163 14.78 -6.87 5.66
CA GLN A 163 14.40 -6.59 7.05
C GLN A 163 12.88 -6.60 7.26
N LEU A 164 12.11 -6.16 6.27
CA LEU A 164 10.64 -6.13 6.31
C LEU A 164 10.03 -7.53 6.18
N ASP A 165 10.67 -8.43 5.44
CA ASP A 165 10.16 -9.76 5.06
C ASP A 165 9.66 -10.60 6.26
N LYS A 166 10.34 -10.51 7.40
CA LYS A 166 9.94 -11.22 8.63
C LYS A 166 8.60 -10.77 9.23
N TRP A 167 8.10 -9.61 8.82
CA TRP A 167 6.88 -9.01 9.33
C TRP A 167 5.69 -9.11 8.38
N ILE A 168 5.97 -9.23 7.07
CA ILE A 168 4.99 -9.06 6.01
C ILE A 168 4.63 -10.40 5.36
N LYS A 169 3.34 -10.71 5.31
CA LYS A 169 2.78 -11.92 4.69
C LYS A 169 1.39 -11.62 4.15
N PRO A 170 0.81 -12.47 3.29
CA PRO A 170 -0.57 -12.32 2.86
C PRO A 170 -1.52 -12.15 4.04
N GLY A 171 -2.45 -11.19 3.94
CA GLY A 171 -3.39 -10.83 5.01
C GLY A 171 -2.96 -9.66 5.89
N VAL A 172 -1.66 -9.34 6.00
CA VAL A 172 -1.17 -8.19 6.79
C VAL A 172 -1.82 -6.90 6.28
N LEU A 173 -2.35 -6.09 7.20
CA LEU A 173 -2.92 -4.78 6.88
C LEU A 173 -1.81 -3.80 6.53
N VAL A 174 -2.07 -2.97 5.53
CA VAL A 174 -1.24 -1.83 5.12
C VAL A 174 -2.11 -0.60 5.07
N ASN A 175 -1.86 0.35 5.93
CA ASN A 175 -2.50 1.65 5.93
C ASN A 175 -1.57 2.66 5.24
N ILE A 176 -2.06 3.35 4.22
CA ILE A 176 -1.32 4.37 3.47
C ILE A 176 -2.00 5.71 3.69
N ARG A 177 -1.32 6.64 4.33
CA ARG A 177 -1.81 7.96 4.71
C ARG A 177 -0.85 9.09 4.34
#